data_aeb68288f8cb5884ebc5faf0775b4214
#
_entry.id   aeb68288f8cb5884ebc5faf0775b4214
#
_cell.length_a   1.000
_cell.length_b   1.000
_cell.length_c   1.000
_cell.angle_alpha   90.00
_cell.angle_beta   90.00
_cell.angle_gamma   90.00
#
_symmetry.space_group_name_H-M   'P 1'
#
loop_
_entity.id
_entity.type
_entity.pdbx_description
1 polymer ?
#
loop_
_entity_poly.entity_id
_entity_poly.type
_entity_poly.pdbx_seq_one_letter_code
_entity_poly.pdbx_strand_id
1 'polypeptide(L)'
;MNTKFYFQILALALSVAACNDKKAATQTGGIDVANLDRSVTPNQDFYQFACGGWMQAHPLTDEYGRFGSFDLLAENNRKQMQGLIEELAAKKSEPGSVARKIGDLYNMAMDTVKLNGDGSTPIQPVLEKIKAVKTPKEMVTLVAEMTRQGFGPYFGIYIGPDDMNSSMNLVQTYQGGLGLGDRDYYLKEDEHSKEIRTKYQEHIVKMFEL
;
A
#
# COMPACT_ATOMS: atom_id res chain seq x y z
N MET A 1 55.37 25.64 28.95
CA MET A 1 53.95 25.26 29.08
C MET A 1 53.52 24.62 27.76
N ASN A 2 53.23 23.30 27.76
CA ASN A 2 53.28 22.45 26.59
C ASN A 2 52.08 22.65 25.64
N THR A 3 52.32 23.06 24.42
CA THR A 3 51.34 23.21 23.32
C THR A 3 50.52 21.94 23.04
N LYS A 4 51.06 20.75 23.39
CA LYS A 4 50.35 19.48 23.30
C LYS A 4 49.18 19.34 24.28
N PHE A 5 49.23 20.02 25.41
CA PHE A 5 48.19 19.99 26.43
C PHE A 5 46.93 20.78 25.99
N TYR A 6 47.10 21.90 25.29
CA TYR A 6 45.98 22.68 24.75
C TYR A 6 45.30 21.96 23.57
N PHE A 7 46.04 21.18 22.80
CA PHE A 7 45.46 20.41 21.69
C PHE A 7 44.59 19.24 22.18
N GLN A 8 44.95 18.62 23.30
CA GLN A 8 44.16 17.55 23.94
C GLN A 8 42.89 18.08 24.62
N ILE A 9 42.93 19.29 25.20
CA ILE A 9 41.76 19.92 25.79
C ILE A 9 40.80 20.41 24.72
N LEU A 10 41.31 20.92 23.60
CA LEU A 10 40.49 21.33 22.46
C LEU A 10 39.80 20.16 21.75
N ALA A 11 40.47 19.01 21.64
CA ALA A 11 39.91 17.78 21.11
C ALA A 11 38.82 17.17 22.01
N LEU A 12 38.97 17.31 23.34
CA LEU A 12 37.96 16.82 24.28
C LEU A 12 36.71 17.75 24.31
N ALA A 13 36.89 19.06 24.09
CA ALA A 13 35.75 20.00 24.02
C ALA A 13 34.93 19.83 22.72
N LEU A 14 35.56 19.44 21.62
CA LEU A 14 34.86 19.17 20.35
C LEU A 14 34.06 17.85 20.35
N SER A 15 34.47 16.87 21.20
CA SER A 15 33.74 15.60 21.31
C SER A 15 32.45 15.71 22.15
N VAL A 16 32.31 16.72 22.99
CA VAL A 16 31.09 16.96 23.80
C VAL A 16 30.03 17.75 23.03
N ALA A 17 30.42 18.49 21.98
CA ALA A 17 29.46 19.24 21.12
C ALA A 17 28.72 18.40 20.09
N ALA A 18 29.16 17.14 19.83
CA ALA A 18 28.57 16.25 18.83
C ALA A 18 27.37 15.43 19.35
N CYS A 19 26.98 15.57 20.62
CA CYS A 19 25.88 14.81 21.22
C CYS A 19 24.62 15.62 21.48
N ASN A 20 24.46 16.79 20.83
CA ASN A 20 23.32 17.65 21.14
C ASN A 20 22.55 18.03 19.89
N ASP A 21 21.87 17.06 19.26
CA ASP A 21 20.72 17.35 18.39
C ASP A 21 19.94 16.07 18.05
N LYS A 22 19.50 15.35 19.06
CA LYS A 22 18.21 14.64 18.98
C LYS A 22 17.46 15.01 20.26
N LYS A 23 16.59 16.02 20.17
CA LYS A 23 15.45 16.07 21.06
C LYS A 23 14.77 14.71 20.92
N ALA A 24 15.11 13.77 21.80
CA ALA A 24 14.27 12.62 22.06
C ALA A 24 12.90 13.22 22.34
N ALA A 25 11.94 12.96 21.47
CA ALA A 25 10.56 13.24 21.78
C ALA A 25 10.36 12.63 23.16
N THR A 26 10.06 13.46 24.14
CA THR A 26 9.73 13.04 25.50
C THR A 26 8.50 12.16 25.32
N GLN A 27 8.69 10.84 25.29
CA GLN A 27 7.58 9.89 25.40
C GLN A 27 6.99 10.11 26.79
N THR A 28 6.06 11.03 26.89
CA THR A 28 5.16 11.15 28.02
C THR A 28 4.29 9.92 27.97
N GLY A 29 4.65 8.95 28.78
CA GLY A 29 3.99 7.68 29.07
C GLY A 29 2.69 7.35 28.35
N GLY A 30 2.76 6.81 27.12
CA GLY A 30 1.66 6.10 26.47
C GLY A 30 0.48 6.92 25.95
N ILE A 31 0.26 8.16 26.40
CA ILE A 31 -0.83 9.04 25.92
C ILE A 31 -0.24 10.32 25.39
N ASP A 32 -0.46 10.58 24.09
CA ASP A 32 -0.17 11.88 23.50
C ASP A 32 -1.31 12.84 23.81
N VAL A 33 -1.05 13.82 24.68
CA VAL A 33 -2.05 14.80 25.10
C VAL A 33 -2.49 15.74 23.99
N ALA A 34 -1.76 15.85 22.88
CA ALA A 34 -2.13 16.60 21.71
C ALA A 34 -3.33 15.96 20.97
N ASN A 35 -3.56 14.67 21.19
CA ASN A 35 -4.70 13.96 20.60
C ASN A 35 -6.03 14.26 21.32
N LEU A 36 -5.98 14.87 22.50
CA LEU A 36 -7.16 15.18 23.29
C LEU A 36 -7.84 16.45 22.80
N ASP A 37 -9.15 16.42 22.65
CA ASP A 37 -9.99 17.61 22.50
C ASP A 37 -10.56 18.03 23.86
N ARG A 38 -10.00 19.08 24.43
CA ARG A 38 -10.42 19.59 25.74
C ARG A 38 -11.62 20.53 25.68
N SER A 39 -12.18 20.78 24.50
CA SER A 39 -13.41 21.57 24.33
C SER A 39 -14.66 20.81 24.78
N VAL A 40 -14.57 19.46 24.82
CA VAL A 40 -15.61 18.58 25.34
C VAL A 40 -15.16 17.89 26.63
N THR A 41 -16.10 17.54 27.49
CA THR A 41 -15.80 16.78 28.70
C THR A 41 -15.96 15.27 28.45
N PRO A 42 -15.13 14.40 29.09
CA PRO A 42 -15.14 12.96 28.81
C PRO A 42 -16.45 12.26 29.16
N ASN A 43 -17.28 12.85 30.00
CA ASN A 43 -18.60 12.33 30.34
C ASN A 43 -19.71 12.75 29.35
N GLN A 44 -19.44 13.72 28.50
CA GLN A 44 -20.35 14.14 27.42
C GLN A 44 -20.09 13.34 26.15
N ASP A 45 -18.81 13.34 25.70
CA ASP A 45 -18.38 12.58 24.53
C ASP A 45 -16.94 12.13 24.74
N PHE A 46 -16.78 10.90 25.20
CA PHE A 46 -15.45 10.33 25.46
C PHE A 46 -14.64 10.14 24.19
N TYR A 47 -15.27 9.79 23.08
CA TYR A 47 -14.57 9.59 21.82
C TYR A 47 -14.00 10.90 21.29
N GLN A 48 -14.82 11.95 21.22
CA GLN A 48 -14.37 13.27 20.82
C GLN A 48 -13.28 13.79 21.76
N PHE A 49 -13.47 13.65 23.09
CA PHE A 49 -12.45 14.04 24.07
C PHE A 49 -11.11 13.34 23.85
N ALA A 50 -11.13 12.03 23.60
CA ALA A 50 -9.90 11.23 23.53
C ALA A 50 -9.18 11.34 22.16
N CYS A 51 -9.94 11.56 21.07
CA CYS A 51 -9.43 11.47 19.70
C CYS A 51 -9.59 12.76 18.88
N GLY A 52 -10.32 13.76 19.39
CA GLY A 52 -10.70 14.95 18.62
C GLY A 52 -9.50 15.77 18.14
N GLY A 53 -8.47 15.92 18.97
CA GLY A 53 -7.23 16.58 18.56
C GLY A 53 -6.50 15.83 17.44
N TRP A 54 -6.47 14.50 17.52
CA TRP A 54 -5.91 13.67 16.46
C TRP A 54 -6.68 13.81 15.14
N MET A 55 -8.01 13.75 15.20
CA MET A 55 -8.89 13.91 14.03
C MET A 55 -8.73 15.29 13.39
N GLN A 56 -8.58 16.33 14.19
CA GLN A 56 -8.33 17.69 13.70
C GLN A 56 -6.97 17.81 12.99
N ALA A 57 -5.95 17.16 13.51
CA ALA A 57 -4.62 17.13 12.91
C ALA A 57 -4.53 16.25 11.64
N HIS A 58 -5.47 15.30 11.47
CA HIS A 58 -5.51 14.36 10.34
C HIS A 58 -6.91 14.35 9.70
N PRO A 59 -7.30 15.44 9.02
CA PRO A 59 -8.61 15.51 8.38
C PRO A 59 -8.73 14.45 7.30
N LEU A 60 -9.93 13.89 7.16
CA LEU A 60 -10.25 12.95 6.09
C LEU A 60 -10.13 13.65 4.73
N THR A 61 -9.36 13.06 3.82
CA THR A 61 -9.21 13.53 2.44
C THR A 61 -10.08 12.71 1.49
N ASP A 62 -10.25 13.16 0.25
CA ASP A 62 -11.06 12.48 -0.77
C ASP A 62 -10.51 11.10 -1.15
N GLU A 63 -9.26 10.82 -0.82
CA GLU A 63 -8.61 9.52 -1.07
C GLU A 63 -9.08 8.41 -0.10
N TYR A 64 -9.64 8.79 1.06
CA TYR A 64 -9.96 7.86 2.12
C TYR A 64 -11.44 7.91 2.51
N GLY A 65 -12.11 6.77 2.49
CA GLY A 65 -13.43 6.61 3.08
C GLY A 65 -13.41 6.60 4.62
N ARG A 66 -12.24 6.31 5.20
CA ARG A 66 -11.90 6.39 6.64
C ARG A 66 -10.40 6.60 6.78
N PHE A 67 -9.97 7.25 7.86
CA PHE A 67 -8.55 7.42 8.15
C PHE A 67 -8.30 7.30 9.65
N GLY A 68 -7.36 6.47 10.06
CA GLY A 68 -7.01 6.21 11.44
C GLY A 68 -5.50 6.04 11.63
N SER A 69 -5.09 5.74 12.85
CA SER A 69 -3.67 5.55 13.19
C SER A 69 -2.99 4.42 12.40
N PHE A 70 -3.74 3.37 12.05
CA PHE A 70 -3.21 2.29 11.21
C PHE A 70 -3.00 2.74 9.75
N ASP A 71 -3.87 3.60 9.23
CA ASP A 71 -3.73 4.15 7.88
C ASP A 71 -2.50 5.08 7.82
N LEU A 72 -2.32 5.93 8.85
CA LEU A 72 -1.11 6.76 8.99
C LEU A 72 0.16 5.92 9.10
N LEU A 73 0.13 4.82 9.86
CA LEU A 73 1.26 3.89 9.96
C LEU A 73 1.57 3.24 8.61
N ALA A 74 0.55 2.82 7.88
CA ALA A 74 0.69 2.24 6.54
C ALA A 74 1.28 3.24 5.54
N GLU A 75 0.86 4.51 5.57
CA GLU A 75 1.45 5.56 4.75
C GLU A 75 2.92 5.82 5.08
N ASN A 76 3.23 5.93 6.36
CA ASN A 76 4.62 6.14 6.78
C ASN A 76 5.51 4.96 6.37
N ASN A 77 5.01 3.74 6.49
CA ASN A 77 5.73 2.54 6.04
C ASN A 77 5.95 2.56 4.51
N ARG A 78 4.93 2.92 3.72
CA ARG A 78 5.07 3.07 2.26
C ARG A 78 6.13 4.11 1.90
N LYS A 79 6.15 5.27 2.57
CA LYS A 79 7.16 6.32 2.35
C LYS A 79 8.58 5.85 2.69
N GLN A 80 8.73 5.11 3.79
CA GLN A 80 10.03 4.54 4.18
C GLN A 80 10.50 3.48 3.16
N MET A 81 9.60 2.59 2.72
CA MET A 81 9.90 1.58 1.71
C MET A 81 10.26 2.22 0.37
N GLN A 82 9.52 3.25 -0.06
CA GLN A 82 9.84 4.00 -1.26
C GLN A 82 11.23 4.61 -1.18
N GLY A 83 11.56 5.32 -0.10
CA GLY A 83 12.88 5.92 0.08
C GLY A 83 14.01 4.88 0.05
N LEU A 84 13.81 3.71 0.67
CA LEU A 84 14.78 2.60 0.62
C LEU A 84 14.95 2.06 -0.81
N ILE A 85 13.86 1.86 -1.54
CA ILE A 85 13.90 1.36 -2.92
C ILE A 85 14.60 2.35 -3.83
N GLU A 86 14.30 3.65 -3.72
CA GLU A 86 14.93 4.72 -4.49
C GLU A 86 16.44 4.81 -4.19
N GLU A 87 16.83 4.66 -2.92
CA GLU A 87 18.25 4.60 -2.52
C GLU A 87 18.96 3.41 -3.20
N LEU A 88 18.33 2.22 -3.18
CA LEU A 88 18.89 1.02 -3.82
C LEU A 88 18.95 1.17 -5.36
N ALA A 89 17.96 1.81 -5.97
CA ALA A 89 17.93 2.07 -7.41
C ALA A 89 19.02 3.05 -7.86
N ALA A 90 19.37 4.02 -7.02
CA ALA A 90 20.44 4.98 -7.30
C ALA A 90 21.85 4.41 -7.11
N LYS A 91 22.00 3.32 -6.35
CA LYS A 91 23.29 2.71 -6.05
C LYS A 91 23.76 1.76 -7.16
N LYS A 92 25.06 1.78 -7.47
CA LYS A 92 25.72 0.72 -8.25
C LYS A 92 26.00 -0.46 -7.33
N SER A 93 25.05 -1.37 -7.25
CA SER A 93 25.18 -2.59 -6.46
C SER A 93 25.81 -3.73 -7.28
N GLU A 94 26.42 -4.72 -6.59
CA GLU A 94 27.03 -5.88 -7.21
C GLU A 94 26.03 -6.67 -8.06
N PRO A 95 26.43 -7.13 -9.27
CA PRO A 95 25.59 -7.94 -10.13
C PRO A 95 25.05 -9.19 -9.39
N GLY A 96 23.74 -9.45 -9.52
CA GLY A 96 23.07 -10.60 -8.91
C GLY A 96 22.70 -10.43 -7.43
N SER A 97 23.17 -9.36 -6.75
CA SER A 97 22.75 -9.07 -5.38
C SER A 97 21.26 -8.71 -5.29
N VAL A 98 20.67 -8.89 -4.11
CA VAL A 98 19.28 -8.50 -3.84
C VAL A 98 19.09 -6.99 -4.07
N ALA A 99 20.03 -6.17 -3.60
CA ALA A 99 20.00 -4.73 -3.80
C ALA A 99 19.97 -4.35 -5.28
N ARG A 100 20.75 -5.02 -6.12
CA ARG A 100 20.76 -4.83 -7.57
C ARG A 100 19.42 -5.20 -8.19
N LYS A 101 18.86 -6.36 -7.84
CA LYS A 101 17.56 -6.82 -8.35
C LYS A 101 16.42 -5.86 -8.02
N ILE A 102 16.39 -5.33 -6.79
CA ILE A 102 15.38 -4.35 -6.37
C ILE A 102 15.53 -3.07 -7.19
N GLY A 103 16.75 -2.54 -7.30
CA GLY A 103 17.01 -1.31 -8.05
C GLY A 103 16.68 -1.45 -9.54
N ASP A 104 17.07 -2.56 -10.18
CA ASP A 104 16.77 -2.80 -11.59
C ASP A 104 15.26 -2.93 -11.84
N LEU A 105 14.53 -3.64 -10.95
CA LEU A 105 13.07 -3.78 -11.05
C LEU A 105 12.38 -2.41 -10.92
N TYR A 106 12.80 -1.60 -9.95
CA TYR A 106 12.27 -0.25 -9.78
C TYR A 106 12.52 0.62 -11.00
N ASN A 107 13.77 0.68 -11.48
CA ASN A 107 14.13 1.48 -12.66
C ASN A 107 13.37 1.03 -13.91
N MET A 108 13.16 -0.27 -14.08
CA MET A 108 12.37 -0.80 -15.19
C MET A 108 10.87 -0.41 -15.07
N ALA A 109 10.32 -0.46 -13.86
CA ALA A 109 8.92 -0.08 -13.61
C ALA A 109 8.69 1.45 -13.76
N MET A 110 9.72 2.26 -13.52
CA MET A 110 9.66 3.72 -13.62
C MET A 110 10.11 4.28 -14.99
N ASP A 111 10.48 3.41 -15.93
CA ASP A 111 10.83 3.81 -17.29
C ASP A 111 9.56 4.17 -18.10
N THR A 112 9.09 5.39 -17.87
CA THR A 112 7.88 5.92 -18.51
C THR A 112 8.03 6.05 -20.03
N VAL A 113 9.25 6.22 -20.54
CA VAL A 113 9.50 6.28 -21.99
C VAL A 113 9.22 4.93 -22.62
N LYS A 114 9.76 3.86 -22.02
CA LYS A 114 9.51 2.50 -22.48
C LYS A 114 8.05 2.10 -22.30
N LEU A 115 7.47 2.36 -21.12
CA LEU A 115 6.07 2.03 -20.83
C LEU A 115 5.10 2.69 -21.83
N ASN A 116 5.30 3.99 -22.10
CA ASN A 116 4.49 4.71 -23.09
C ASN A 116 4.72 4.23 -24.52
N GLY A 117 5.96 3.84 -24.86
CA GLY A 117 6.29 3.29 -26.16
C GLY A 117 5.71 1.91 -26.40
N ASP A 118 5.71 1.05 -25.40
CA ASP A 118 5.13 -0.29 -25.47
C ASP A 118 3.58 -0.27 -25.48
N GLY A 119 2.97 0.68 -24.77
CA GLY A 119 1.52 0.82 -24.66
C GLY A 119 0.84 -0.48 -24.25
N SER A 120 -0.17 -0.91 -24.97
CA SER A 120 -0.91 -2.16 -24.75
C SER A 120 -0.25 -3.41 -25.38
N THR A 121 0.89 -3.25 -26.10
CA THR A 121 1.56 -4.37 -26.80
C THR A 121 1.81 -5.60 -25.91
N PRO A 122 2.29 -5.48 -24.66
CA PRO A 122 2.59 -6.63 -23.82
C PRO A 122 1.37 -7.48 -23.44
N ILE A 123 0.17 -6.91 -23.42
CA ILE A 123 -1.08 -7.62 -23.07
C ILE A 123 -1.82 -8.16 -24.29
N GLN A 124 -1.44 -7.77 -25.52
CA GLN A 124 -2.12 -8.22 -26.74
C GLN A 124 -2.23 -9.74 -26.86
N PRO A 125 -1.20 -10.57 -26.53
CA PRO A 125 -1.35 -12.02 -26.58
C PRO A 125 -2.44 -12.58 -25.66
N VAL A 126 -2.69 -11.92 -24.53
CA VAL A 126 -3.77 -12.31 -23.60
C VAL A 126 -5.12 -11.89 -24.15
N LEU A 127 -5.21 -10.65 -24.70
CA LEU A 127 -6.43 -10.15 -25.32
C LEU A 127 -6.86 -11.02 -26.50
N GLU A 128 -5.94 -11.47 -27.34
CA GLU A 128 -6.24 -12.37 -28.46
C GLU A 128 -6.76 -13.73 -27.97
N LYS A 129 -6.23 -14.30 -26.89
CA LYS A 129 -6.77 -15.51 -26.26
C LYS A 129 -8.21 -15.30 -25.78
N ILE A 130 -8.49 -14.14 -25.15
CA ILE A 130 -9.84 -13.80 -24.68
C ILE A 130 -10.81 -13.64 -25.87
N LYS A 131 -10.42 -12.94 -26.92
CA LYS A 131 -11.23 -12.76 -28.14
C LYS A 131 -11.52 -14.09 -28.86
N ALA A 132 -10.62 -15.05 -28.76
CA ALA A 132 -10.77 -16.35 -29.41
C ALA A 132 -11.83 -17.24 -28.75
N VAL A 133 -12.21 -16.98 -27.49
CA VAL A 133 -13.22 -17.77 -26.76
C VAL A 133 -14.60 -17.65 -27.42
N LYS A 134 -15.19 -18.79 -27.74
CA LYS A 134 -16.52 -18.88 -28.38
C LYS A 134 -17.53 -19.68 -27.56
N THR A 135 -17.06 -20.50 -26.64
CA THR A 135 -17.91 -21.40 -25.86
C THR A 135 -17.63 -21.28 -24.36
N PRO A 136 -18.61 -21.60 -23.49
CA PRO A 136 -18.39 -21.66 -22.05
C PRO A 136 -17.26 -22.60 -21.63
N LYS A 137 -17.09 -23.72 -22.36
CA LYS A 137 -15.99 -24.67 -22.08
C LYS A 137 -14.62 -24.06 -22.33
N GLU A 138 -14.45 -23.35 -23.44
CA GLU A 138 -13.21 -22.64 -23.77
C GLU A 138 -12.93 -21.53 -22.74
N MET A 139 -13.98 -20.81 -22.31
CA MET A 139 -13.86 -19.82 -21.24
C MET A 139 -13.33 -20.42 -19.95
N VAL A 140 -13.90 -21.53 -19.47
CA VAL A 140 -13.42 -22.21 -18.27
C VAL A 140 -11.96 -22.66 -18.41
N THR A 141 -11.58 -23.15 -19.59
CA THR A 141 -10.19 -23.54 -19.87
C THR A 141 -9.23 -22.35 -19.80
N LEU A 142 -9.60 -21.23 -20.42
CA LEU A 142 -8.79 -20.01 -20.38
C LEU A 142 -8.69 -19.43 -18.97
N VAL A 143 -9.79 -19.43 -18.21
CA VAL A 143 -9.79 -19.01 -16.80
C VAL A 143 -8.83 -19.85 -15.96
N ALA A 144 -8.82 -21.18 -16.14
CA ALA A 144 -7.91 -22.06 -15.45
C ALA A 144 -6.43 -21.79 -15.82
N GLU A 145 -6.15 -21.50 -17.10
CA GLU A 145 -4.81 -21.08 -17.55
C GLU A 145 -4.39 -19.76 -16.93
N MET A 146 -5.25 -18.75 -16.94
CA MET A 146 -5.00 -17.44 -16.36
C MET A 146 -4.80 -17.50 -14.84
N THR A 147 -5.60 -18.31 -14.15
CA THR A 147 -5.46 -18.51 -12.70
C THR A 147 -4.09 -19.11 -12.34
N ARG A 148 -3.56 -20.03 -13.13
CA ARG A 148 -2.19 -20.55 -12.95
C ARG A 148 -1.10 -19.50 -13.15
N GLN A 149 -1.39 -18.43 -13.91
CA GLN A 149 -0.49 -17.30 -14.15
C GLN A 149 -0.66 -16.18 -13.12
N GLY A 150 -1.54 -16.35 -12.12
CA GLY A 150 -1.80 -15.38 -11.07
C GLY A 150 -2.98 -14.44 -11.33
N PHE A 151 -3.70 -14.61 -12.46
CA PHE A 151 -4.93 -13.86 -12.73
C PHE A 151 -6.14 -14.67 -12.23
N GLY A 152 -6.83 -14.15 -11.21
CA GLY A 152 -8.03 -14.81 -10.64
C GLY A 152 -9.31 -14.07 -11.06
N PRO A 153 -9.86 -14.28 -12.29
CA PRO A 153 -10.93 -13.44 -12.82
C PRO A 153 -12.29 -13.65 -12.14
N TYR A 154 -12.55 -14.80 -11.50
CA TYR A 154 -13.86 -15.10 -10.90
C TYR A 154 -13.82 -15.33 -9.40
N PHE A 155 -12.84 -16.04 -8.91
CA PHE A 155 -12.70 -16.38 -7.49
C PHE A 155 -11.23 -16.54 -7.14
N GLY A 156 -10.90 -16.36 -5.87
CA GLY A 156 -9.56 -16.61 -5.38
C GLY A 156 -9.33 -18.08 -5.07
N ILE A 157 -8.09 -18.53 -5.29
CA ILE A 157 -7.63 -19.89 -4.90
C ILE A 157 -6.36 -19.74 -4.09
N TYR A 158 -6.28 -20.46 -2.99
CA TYR A 158 -5.05 -20.59 -2.22
C TYR A 158 -4.92 -22.00 -1.64
N ILE A 159 -3.71 -22.35 -1.24
CA ILE A 159 -3.42 -23.57 -0.50
C ILE A 159 -3.09 -23.18 0.92
N GLY A 160 -3.82 -23.70 1.88
CA GLY A 160 -3.65 -23.39 3.29
C GLY A 160 -4.08 -24.56 4.18
N PRO A 161 -3.78 -24.48 5.49
CA PRO A 161 -4.24 -25.46 6.45
C PRO A 161 -5.75 -25.63 6.41
N ASP A 162 -6.20 -26.86 6.57
CA ASP A 162 -7.62 -27.17 6.76
C ASP A 162 -8.08 -26.62 8.12
N ASP A 163 -9.16 -25.84 8.13
CA ASP A 163 -9.72 -25.26 9.36
C ASP A 163 -10.15 -26.32 10.38
N MET A 164 -10.47 -27.53 9.92
CA MET A 164 -10.87 -28.67 10.76
C MET A 164 -9.70 -29.56 11.15
N ASN A 165 -8.59 -29.53 10.38
CA ASN A 165 -7.40 -30.35 10.63
C ASN A 165 -6.14 -29.60 10.15
N SER A 166 -5.56 -28.81 10.99
CA SER A 166 -4.39 -27.96 10.65
C SER A 166 -3.11 -28.72 10.26
N SER A 167 -3.10 -30.06 10.40
CA SER A 167 -1.98 -30.89 9.91
C SER A 167 -2.06 -31.21 8.41
N MET A 168 -3.17 -30.85 7.75
CA MET A 168 -3.39 -31.03 6.32
C MET A 168 -3.52 -29.69 5.62
N ASN A 169 -2.97 -29.61 4.41
CA ASN A 169 -3.21 -28.48 3.52
C ASN A 169 -4.25 -28.86 2.47
N LEU A 170 -5.20 -27.96 2.24
CA LEU A 170 -6.24 -28.09 1.23
C LEU A 170 -6.18 -26.95 0.23
N VAL A 171 -6.69 -27.21 -0.98
CA VAL A 171 -7.05 -26.15 -1.91
C VAL A 171 -8.32 -25.49 -1.41
N GLN A 172 -8.25 -24.20 -1.14
CA GLN A 172 -9.37 -23.42 -0.68
C GLN A 172 -9.74 -22.37 -1.74
N THR A 173 -11.02 -22.08 -1.84
CA THR A 173 -11.56 -21.06 -2.74
C THR A 173 -12.31 -20.02 -1.94
N TYR A 174 -12.23 -18.77 -2.37
CA TYR A 174 -12.98 -17.68 -1.77
C TYR A 174 -13.56 -16.77 -2.84
N GLN A 175 -14.62 -16.05 -2.47
CA GLN A 175 -15.28 -15.12 -3.36
C GLN A 175 -14.31 -14.03 -3.81
N GLY A 176 -14.30 -13.74 -5.10
CA GLY A 176 -13.51 -12.70 -5.73
C GLY A 176 -14.22 -12.14 -6.96
N GLY A 177 -13.52 -11.30 -7.71
CA GLY A 177 -13.99 -10.79 -9.00
C GLY A 177 -14.97 -9.61 -8.93
N LEU A 178 -15.32 -9.12 -7.74
CA LEU A 178 -16.11 -7.89 -7.60
C LEU A 178 -15.19 -6.67 -7.71
N GLY A 179 -15.48 -5.78 -8.64
CA GLY A 179 -14.75 -4.53 -8.81
C GLY A 179 -15.15 -3.45 -7.79
N LEU A 180 -16.39 -3.51 -7.28
CA LEU A 180 -16.83 -2.72 -6.13
C LEU A 180 -16.68 -3.54 -4.85
N GLY A 181 -16.29 -2.89 -3.76
CA GLY A 181 -15.84 -3.55 -2.54
C GLY A 181 -16.89 -4.36 -1.76
N ASP A 182 -18.19 -4.18 -2.06
CA ASP A 182 -19.28 -4.90 -1.41
C ASP A 182 -20.41 -5.18 -2.40
N ARG A 183 -21.14 -6.30 -2.19
CA ARG A 183 -22.34 -6.67 -2.95
C ARG A 183 -23.43 -5.60 -2.90
N ASP A 184 -23.49 -4.85 -1.82
CA ASP A 184 -24.52 -3.85 -1.58
C ASP A 184 -24.49 -2.75 -2.65
N TYR A 185 -23.31 -2.38 -3.16
CA TYR A 185 -23.19 -1.45 -4.27
C TYR A 185 -23.86 -1.94 -5.56
N TYR A 186 -23.98 -3.26 -5.74
CA TYR A 186 -24.66 -3.85 -6.90
C TYR A 186 -26.17 -3.98 -6.72
N LEU A 187 -26.63 -4.15 -5.49
CA LEU A 187 -28.02 -4.55 -5.19
C LEU A 187 -28.89 -3.44 -4.59
N LYS A 188 -28.32 -2.47 -3.89
CA LYS A 188 -29.08 -1.38 -3.27
C LYS A 188 -29.62 -0.42 -4.33
N GLU A 189 -30.85 0.05 -4.10
CA GLU A 189 -31.60 0.93 -4.99
C GLU A 189 -31.58 2.41 -4.57
N ASP A 190 -30.80 2.77 -3.53
CA ASP A 190 -30.57 4.16 -3.17
C ASP A 190 -29.78 4.91 -4.25
N GLU A 191 -29.97 6.24 -4.31
CA GLU A 191 -29.37 7.08 -5.34
C GLU A 191 -27.83 7.04 -5.36
N HIS A 192 -27.22 6.96 -4.18
CA HIS A 192 -25.75 6.87 -4.07
C HIS A 192 -25.21 5.57 -4.70
N SER A 193 -25.83 4.43 -4.39
CA SER A 193 -25.43 3.14 -4.98
C SER A 193 -25.68 3.09 -6.50
N LYS A 194 -26.74 3.72 -6.99
CA LYS A 194 -27.00 3.86 -8.44
C LYS A 194 -25.94 4.71 -9.12
N GLU A 195 -25.58 5.84 -8.52
CA GLU A 195 -24.52 6.71 -9.05
C GLU A 195 -23.18 5.98 -9.13
N ILE A 196 -22.80 5.25 -8.08
CA ILE A 196 -21.58 4.43 -8.08
C ILE A 196 -21.60 3.40 -9.20
N ARG A 197 -22.72 2.67 -9.40
CA ARG A 197 -22.84 1.70 -10.50
C ARG A 197 -22.67 2.36 -11.87
N THR A 198 -23.29 3.52 -12.08
CA THR A 198 -23.16 4.28 -13.33
C THR A 198 -21.71 4.67 -13.59
N LYS A 199 -21.05 5.27 -12.62
CA LYS A 199 -19.62 5.64 -12.73
C LYS A 199 -18.70 4.43 -12.94
N TYR A 200 -19.03 3.31 -12.31
CA TYR A 200 -18.28 2.07 -12.49
C TYR A 200 -18.41 1.51 -13.90
N GLN A 201 -19.60 1.56 -14.49
CA GLN A 201 -19.80 1.17 -15.89
C GLN A 201 -19.03 2.08 -16.84
N GLU A 202 -19.09 3.39 -16.65
CA GLU A 202 -18.32 4.37 -17.42
C GLU A 202 -16.80 4.11 -17.30
N HIS A 203 -16.32 3.80 -16.10
CA HIS A 203 -14.93 3.44 -15.88
C HIS A 203 -14.54 2.17 -16.66
N ILE A 204 -15.37 1.12 -16.64
CA ILE A 204 -15.11 -0.11 -17.39
C ILE A 204 -14.99 0.21 -18.89
N VAL A 205 -15.92 1.02 -19.44
CA VAL A 205 -15.86 1.41 -20.87
C VAL A 205 -14.54 2.10 -21.18
N LYS A 206 -14.14 3.09 -20.37
CA LYS A 206 -12.84 3.78 -20.57
C LYS A 206 -11.64 2.86 -20.53
N MET A 207 -11.65 1.85 -19.64
CA MET A 207 -10.56 0.88 -19.57
C MET A 207 -10.44 0.02 -20.84
N PHE A 208 -11.55 -0.21 -21.54
CA PHE A 208 -11.53 -0.93 -22.82
C PHE A 208 -11.21 -0.04 -24.03
N GLU A 209 -11.25 1.28 -23.87
CA GLU A 209 -10.88 2.25 -24.92
C GLU A 209 -9.37 2.56 -24.94
N LEU A 210 -8.65 2.25 -23.85
CA LEU A 210 -7.21 2.42 -23.74
C LEU A 210 -6.44 1.29 -24.45
#